data_60590078c9362a7400ed33ceeb744f6f
#
_entry.id   60590078c9362a7400ed33ceeb744f6f
#
_cell.length_a   1.000
_cell.length_b   1.000
_cell.length_c   1.000
_cell.angle_alpha   90.00
_cell.angle_beta   90.00
_cell.angle_gamma   90.00
#
_symmetry.space_group_name_H-M   'P 1'
#
loop_
_entity.id
_entity.type
_entity.pdbx_description
1 polymer ?
#
loop_
_entity_poly.entity_id
_entity_poly.type
_entity_poly.pdbx_seq_one_letter_code
_entity_poly.pdbx_strand_id
1 'polypeptide(L)'
;MAKEPKKLIANNKKVYHDYFLDEKYEAGISLAGTEVKSLRMGKGSIKEAFIRIENGEIYLYGMHITPYEKGNIFNKDPLRPKKLLLHKKEIEKLTGKIKEKGYTIVPVEVYFKGSLVKVEIALARGKKLYDKRQDIAKKDQRREAERDFKIRNLG
;
A
#
# COMPACT_ATOMS: atom_id res chain seq x y z
N MET A 1 25.07 18.11 -3.20
CA MET A 1 23.78 18.67 -2.78
C MET A 1 23.22 17.92 -1.59
N ALA A 2 22.85 18.66 -0.57
CA ALA A 2 22.22 18.05 0.58
C ALA A 2 20.83 17.55 0.18
N LYS A 3 20.56 16.27 0.45
CA LYS A 3 19.20 15.73 0.31
C LYS A 3 18.33 16.34 1.39
N GLU A 4 17.11 16.72 1.04
CA GLU A 4 16.15 17.16 2.04
C GLU A 4 15.95 16.05 3.08
N PRO A 5 15.94 16.39 4.39
CA PRO A 5 15.76 15.38 5.40
C PRO A 5 14.40 14.67 5.26
N LYS A 6 14.44 13.36 5.30
CA LYS A 6 13.26 12.51 5.24
C LYS A 6 12.89 12.11 6.66
N LYS A 7 11.69 12.48 7.10
CA LYS A 7 11.17 12.11 8.41
C LYS A 7 9.98 11.18 8.26
N LEU A 8 10.14 9.94 8.68
CA LEU A 8 9.07 8.95 8.59
C LEU A 8 7.91 9.32 9.52
N ILE A 9 6.68 9.26 8.98
CA ILE A 9 5.44 9.49 9.72
C ILE A 9 4.78 8.15 10.03
N ALA A 10 4.60 7.32 9.00
CA ALA A 10 3.93 6.04 9.13
C ALA A 10 4.49 5.08 8.08
N ASN A 11 4.50 3.80 8.39
CA ASN A 11 4.87 2.77 7.44
C ASN A 11 3.89 1.60 7.52
N ASN A 12 3.92 0.76 6.49
CA ASN A 12 3.15 -0.46 6.45
C ASN A 12 4.09 -1.65 6.23
N LYS A 13 4.65 -2.16 7.31
CA LYS A 13 5.59 -3.29 7.27
C LYS A 13 4.95 -4.56 6.71
N LYS A 14 3.66 -4.70 6.88
CA LYS A 14 2.89 -5.84 6.37
C LYS A 14 2.94 -5.95 4.85
N VAL A 15 3.12 -4.82 4.16
CA VAL A 15 3.26 -4.78 2.70
C VAL A 15 4.46 -5.61 2.24
N TYR A 16 5.58 -5.50 2.94
CA TYR A 16 6.78 -6.28 2.60
C TYR A 16 6.59 -7.77 2.86
N HIS A 17 5.74 -8.11 3.80
CA HIS A 17 5.41 -9.50 4.11
C HIS A 17 4.42 -10.10 3.11
N ASP A 18 3.41 -9.33 2.71
CA ASP A 18 2.28 -9.81 1.91
C ASP A 18 2.49 -9.66 0.40
N TYR A 19 3.44 -8.80 -0.03
CA TYR A 19 3.61 -8.45 -1.44
C TYR A 19 5.06 -8.48 -1.86
N PHE A 20 5.28 -8.82 -3.14
CA PHE A 20 6.52 -8.51 -3.84
C PHE A 20 6.39 -7.10 -4.42
N LEU A 21 7.32 -6.21 -4.09
CA LEU A 21 7.30 -4.83 -4.57
C LEU A 21 8.20 -4.72 -5.82
N ASP A 22 7.58 -4.46 -6.97
CA ASP A 22 8.31 -4.43 -8.25
C ASP A 22 8.87 -3.05 -8.56
N GLU A 23 8.02 -2.01 -8.48
CA GLU A 23 8.42 -0.62 -8.78
C GLU A 23 7.89 0.28 -7.67
N LYS A 24 8.71 1.23 -7.25
CA LYS A 24 8.36 2.22 -6.22
C LYS A 24 8.24 3.60 -6.82
N TYR A 25 7.27 4.37 -6.35
CA TYR A 25 7.03 5.74 -6.77
C TYR A 25 6.88 6.63 -5.54
N GLU A 26 7.39 7.85 -5.63
CA GLU A 26 7.16 8.88 -4.62
C GLU A 26 6.02 9.77 -5.11
N ALA A 27 4.90 9.74 -4.41
CA ALA A 27 3.73 10.55 -4.74
C ALA A 27 3.59 11.71 -3.78
N GLY A 28 3.12 12.86 -4.29
CA GLY A 28 2.60 13.90 -3.43
C GLY A 28 1.23 13.50 -2.89
N ILE A 29 0.74 14.22 -1.90
CA ILE A 29 -0.58 13.95 -1.33
C ILE A 29 -1.27 15.28 -1.03
N SER A 30 -2.55 15.38 -1.42
CA SER A 30 -3.35 16.57 -1.19
C SER A 30 -3.95 16.52 0.21
N LEU A 31 -3.49 17.40 1.09
CA LEU A 31 -3.88 17.45 2.49
C LEU A 31 -4.32 18.85 2.90
N ALA A 32 -5.26 18.92 3.86
CA ALA A 32 -5.61 20.17 4.53
C ALA A 32 -4.53 20.51 5.57
N GLY A 33 -4.46 21.79 5.95
CA GLY A 33 -3.48 22.26 6.93
C GLY A 33 -3.57 21.54 8.28
N THR A 34 -4.79 21.24 8.73
CA THR A 34 -5.03 20.48 9.98
C THR A 34 -4.51 19.06 9.90
N GLU A 35 -4.61 18.44 8.72
CA GLU A 35 -4.07 17.10 8.48
C GLU A 35 -2.54 17.10 8.54
N VAL A 36 -1.91 18.09 7.92
CA VAL A 36 -0.45 18.25 7.97
C VAL A 36 0.03 18.44 9.41
N LYS A 37 -0.67 19.27 10.18
CA LYS A 37 -0.33 19.50 11.59
C LYS A 37 -0.42 18.22 12.42
N SER A 38 -1.45 17.41 12.22
CA SER A 38 -1.58 16.11 12.88
C SER A 38 -0.45 15.17 12.50
N LEU A 39 -0.07 15.13 11.24
CA LEU A 39 1.04 14.30 10.78
C LEU A 39 2.39 14.74 11.36
N ARG A 40 2.59 16.05 11.57
CA ARG A 40 3.79 16.54 12.27
C ARG A 40 3.87 16.03 13.70
N MET A 41 2.74 15.75 14.31
CA MET A 41 2.64 15.15 15.64
C MET A 41 2.69 13.62 15.62
N GLY A 42 2.94 13.01 14.47
CA GLY A 42 3.00 11.57 14.31
C GLY A 42 1.66 10.87 14.37
N LYS A 43 0.57 11.59 14.18
CA LYS A 43 -0.79 11.06 14.33
C LYS A 43 -1.41 10.61 13.01
N GLY A 44 -0.74 9.69 12.32
CA GLY A 44 -1.23 9.10 11.08
C GLY A 44 -0.97 7.61 11.05
N SER A 45 -1.83 6.87 10.35
CA SER A 45 -1.67 5.42 10.17
C SER A 45 -2.09 5.02 8.76
N ILE A 46 -1.33 4.12 8.16
CA ILE A 46 -1.63 3.53 6.85
C ILE A 46 -1.78 2.01 6.92
N LYS A 47 -1.96 1.45 8.11
CA LYS A 47 -2.05 0.00 8.30
C LYS A 47 -3.13 -0.65 7.45
N GLU A 48 -4.27 0.02 7.28
CA GLU A 48 -5.39 -0.48 6.49
C GLU A 48 -5.62 0.34 5.23
N ALA A 49 -4.62 1.13 4.83
CA ALA A 49 -4.71 1.96 3.64
C ALA A 49 -4.58 1.13 2.37
N PHE A 50 -5.27 1.57 1.35
CA PHE A 50 -5.19 0.98 0.02
C PHE A 50 -5.32 2.06 -1.04
N ILE A 51 -4.92 1.74 -2.26
CA ILE A 51 -4.89 2.71 -3.36
C ILE A 51 -5.83 2.27 -4.46
N ARG A 52 -6.55 3.24 -5.04
CA ARG A 52 -7.41 3.03 -6.21
C ARG A 52 -7.14 4.10 -7.24
N ILE A 53 -7.24 3.71 -8.49
CA ILE A 53 -7.23 4.64 -9.62
C ILE A 53 -8.65 4.75 -10.13
N GLU A 54 -9.19 5.97 -10.12
CA GLU A 54 -10.55 6.26 -10.56
C GLU A 54 -10.52 7.45 -11.52
N ASN A 55 -11.10 7.30 -12.70
CA ASN A 55 -11.20 8.37 -13.69
C ASN A 55 -9.85 9.05 -14.02
N GLY A 56 -8.78 8.25 -14.12
CA GLY A 56 -7.44 8.77 -14.43
C GLY A 56 -6.73 9.45 -13.28
N GLU A 57 -7.31 9.43 -12.09
CA GLU A 57 -6.73 9.98 -10.87
C GLU A 57 -6.45 8.87 -9.87
N ILE A 58 -5.45 9.09 -9.01
CA ILE A 58 -5.04 8.08 -8.02
C ILE A 58 -5.37 8.58 -6.61
N TYR A 59 -6.00 7.70 -5.81
CA TYR A 59 -6.49 8.03 -4.46
C TYR A 59 -6.00 7.05 -3.43
N LEU A 60 -5.69 7.57 -2.25
CA LEU A 60 -5.34 6.78 -1.06
C LEU A 60 -6.56 6.72 -0.14
N TYR A 61 -7.05 5.51 0.09
CA TYR A 61 -8.18 5.21 0.98
C TYR A 61 -7.67 4.56 2.26
N GLY A 62 -8.42 4.71 3.32
CA GLY A 62 -8.12 4.01 4.58
C GLY A 62 -6.95 4.55 5.37
N MET A 63 -6.34 5.64 4.93
CA MET A 63 -5.34 6.34 5.73
C MET A 63 -6.05 7.13 6.82
N HIS A 64 -5.75 6.82 8.07
CA HIS A 64 -6.29 7.53 9.20
C HIS A 64 -5.38 8.69 9.59
N ILE A 65 -5.93 9.89 9.69
CA ILE A 65 -5.26 11.07 10.23
C ILE A 65 -6.10 11.58 11.39
N THR A 66 -5.56 11.50 12.61
CA THR A 66 -6.27 11.94 13.81
C THR A 66 -6.63 13.43 13.68
N PRO A 67 -7.85 13.85 13.98
CA PRO A 67 -8.21 15.27 13.95
C PRO A 67 -7.29 16.08 14.86
N TYR A 68 -6.90 17.25 14.37
CA TYR A 68 -6.06 18.18 15.12
C TYR A 68 -6.92 18.86 16.19
N GLU A 69 -6.56 18.74 17.46
CA GLU A 69 -7.37 19.22 18.60
C GLU A 69 -7.72 20.70 18.48
N LYS A 70 -6.77 21.51 18.00
CA LYS A 70 -6.97 22.97 17.82
C LYS A 70 -7.62 23.33 16.49
N GLY A 71 -7.91 22.35 15.64
CA GLY A 71 -8.48 22.58 14.30
C GLY A 71 -9.98 22.81 14.33
N ASN A 72 -10.70 22.23 15.29
CA ASN A 72 -12.15 22.37 15.42
C ASN A 72 -12.89 22.15 14.10
N ILE A 73 -13.59 23.18 13.62
CA ILE A 73 -14.39 23.14 12.39
C ILE A 73 -13.54 22.94 11.12
N PHE A 74 -12.25 23.17 11.17
CA PHE A 74 -11.36 23.00 10.03
C PHE A 74 -10.84 21.57 9.87
N ASN A 75 -11.14 20.69 10.82
CA ASN A 75 -10.78 19.29 10.75
C ASN A 75 -11.57 18.58 9.66
N LYS A 76 -10.90 17.65 8.99
CA LYS A 76 -11.51 16.77 7.99
C LYS A 76 -11.85 15.43 8.63
N ASP A 77 -12.73 14.67 7.97
CA ASP A 77 -12.96 13.27 8.33
C ASP A 77 -11.64 12.53 8.41
N PRO A 78 -11.33 11.83 9.52
CA PRO A 78 -10.06 11.10 9.68
C PRO A 78 -9.78 10.11 8.56
N LEU A 79 -10.80 9.55 7.94
CA LEU A 79 -10.67 8.54 6.89
C LEU A 79 -11.06 9.04 5.50
N ARG A 80 -11.17 10.35 5.29
CA ARG A 80 -11.51 10.84 3.95
C ARG A 80 -10.49 10.36 2.92
N PRO A 81 -10.94 10.02 1.71
CA PRO A 81 -10.01 9.68 0.61
C PRO A 81 -9.09 10.86 0.30
N LYS A 82 -7.81 10.58 0.08
CA LYS A 82 -6.81 11.61 -0.22
C LYS A 82 -6.28 11.40 -1.62
N LYS A 83 -6.28 12.47 -2.40
CA LYS A 83 -5.74 12.40 -3.75
C LYS A 83 -4.22 12.37 -3.71
N LEU A 84 -3.63 11.41 -4.41
CA LEU A 84 -2.19 11.34 -4.60
C LEU A 84 -1.80 12.10 -5.87
N LEU A 85 -0.64 12.71 -5.83
CA LEU A 85 -0.15 13.55 -6.93
C LEU A 85 1.02 12.85 -7.61
N LEU A 86 0.77 12.37 -8.81
CA LEU A 86 1.76 11.75 -9.68
C LEU A 86 1.64 12.36 -11.07
N HIS A 87 2.68 12.23 -11.87
CA HIS A 87 2.62 12.62 -13.27
C HIS A 87 1.60 11.75 -14.00
N LYS A 88 0.88 12.34 -14.94
CA LYS A 88 -0.14 11.65 -15.73
C LYS A 88 0.41 10.38 -16.39
N LYS A 89 1.63 10.44 -16.90
CA LYS A 89 2.30 9.29 -17.53
C LYS A 89 2.51 8.14 -16.55
N GLU A 90 2.85 8.47 -15.29
CA GLU A 90 3.01 7.47 -14.23
C GLU A 90 1.68 6.81 -13.90
N ILE A 91 0.62 7.60 -13.79
CA ILE A 91 -0.74 7.08 -13.53
C ILE A 91 -1.20 6.17 -14.68
N GLU A 92 -0.95 6.56 -15.92
CA GLU A 92 -1.30 5.76 -17.10
C GLU A 92 -0.54 4.42 -17.10
N LYS A 93 0.75 4.46 -16.79
CA LYS A 93 1.58 3.24 -16.69
C LYS A 93 1.06 2.31 -15.61
N LEU A 94 0.75 2.85 -14.43
CA LEU A 94 0.20 2.08 -13.31
C LEU A 94 -1.18 1.51 -13.65
N THR A 95 -2.03 2.28 -14.32
CA THR A 95 -3.34 1.83 -14.78
C THR A 95 -3.22 0.61 -15.69
N GLY A 96 -2.28 0.67 -16.63
CA GLY A 96 -2.00 -0.45 -17.54
C GLY A 96 -1.53 -1.70 -16.78
N LYS A 97 -0.65 -1.52 -15.81
CA LYS A 97 -0.11 -2.63 -15.02
C LYS A 97 -1.15 -3.28 -14.11
N ILE A 98 -2.06 -2.50 -13.52
CA ILE A 98 -3.14 -3.03 -12.67
C ILE A 98 -4.08 -3.94 -13.48
N LYS A 99 -4.26 -3.67 -14.76
CA LYS A 99 -5.07 -4.53 -15.64
C LYS A 99 -4.43 -5.90 -15.85
N GLU A 100 -3.13 -6.02 -15.64
CA GLU A 100 -2.46 -7.31 -15.69
C GLU A 100 -2.79 -8.10 -14.42
N LYS A 101 -3.00 -9.39 -14.58
CA LYS A 101 -3.41 -10.28 -13.50
C LYS A 101 -2.37 -10.34 -12.38
N GLY A 102 -2.82 -10.09 -11.17
CA GLY A 102 -1.99 -10.20 -9.98
C GLY A 102 -1.30 -8.92 -9.55
N TYR A 103 -1.38 -7.86 -10.33
CA TYR A 103 -0.78 -6.57 -9.96
C TYR A 103 -1.77 -5.70 -9.19
N THR A 104 -1.24 -4.97 -8.22
CA THR A 104 -1.96 -3.95 -7.47
C THR A 104 -0.98 -2.84 -7.07
N ILE A 105 -1.51 -1.76 -6.49
CA ILE A 105 -0.69 -0.68 -5.94
C ILE A 105 -0.91 -0.64 -4.45
N VAL A 106 0.17 -0.57 -3.69
CA VAL A 106 0.11 -0.53 -2.23
C VAL A 106 0.86 0.68 -1.68
N PRO A 107 0.36 1.31 -0.60
CA PRO A 107 1.09 2.34 0.10
C PRO A 107 2.14 1.69 1.00
N VAL A 108 3.37 2.18 0.94
CA VAL A 108 4.50 1.62 1.68
C VAL A 108 4.81 2.44 2.92
N GLU A 109 5.01 3.73 2.73
CA GLU A 109 5.30 4.64 3.84
C GLU A 109 4.87 6.07 3.52
N VAL A 110 4.65 6.84 4.57
CA VAL A 110 4.35 8.26 4.51
C VAL A 110 5.43 9.00 5.29
N TYR A 111 5.95 10.06 4.72
CA TYR A 111 7.06 10.79 5.33
C TYR A 111 7.03 12.26 4.94
N PHE A 112 7.71 13.07 5.74
CA PHE A 112 8.04 14.44 5.36
C PHE A 112 9.35 14.44 4.57
N LYS A 113 9.34 15.15 3.47
CA LYS A 113 10.55 15.49 2.71
C LYS A 113 10.67 17.00 2.73
N GLY A 114 11.52 17.51 3.64
CA GLY A 114 11.47 18.93 3.97
C GLY A 114 10.13 19.28 4.60
N SER A 115 9.41 20.25 4.02
CA SER A 115 8.10 20.67 4.50
C SER A 115 6.93 19.94 3.82
N LEU A 116 7.22 19.10 2.82
CA LEU A 116 6.20 18.40 2.04
C LEU A 116 5.95 17.00 2.56
N VAL A 117 4.68 16.59 2.56
CA VAL A 117 4.31 15.21 2.86
C VAL A 117 4.34 14.41 1.56
N LYS A 118 5.04 13.29 1.59
CA LYS A 118 5.14 12.36 0.46
C LYS A 118 4.67 10.98 0.88
N VAL A 119 4.17 10.24 -0.09
CA VAL A 119 3.76 8.84 0.11
C VAL A 119 4.56 7.98 -0.86
N GLU A 120 5.29 7.02 -0.32
CA GLU A 120 5.91 5.99 -1.16
C GLU A 120 4.86 4.93 -1.45
N ILE A 121 4.61 4.72 -2.73
CA ILE A 121 3.70 3.68 -3.21
C ILE A 121 4.49 2.70 -4.06
N ALA A 122 3.98 1.49 -4.20
CA ALA A 122 4.66 0.46 -4.98
C ALA A 122 3.68 -0.32 -5.83
N LEU A 123 4.10 -0.62 -7.05
CA LEU A 123 3.47 -1.64 -7.87
C LEU A 123 3.85 -2.99 -7.30
N ALA A 124 2.86 -3.80 -6.95
CA ALA A 124 3.08 -5.00 -6.13
C ALA A 124 2.31 -6.20 -6.66
N ARG A 125 2.83 -7.37 -6.35
CA ARG A 125 2.16 -8.66 -6.61
C ARG A 125 1.95 -9.34 -5.27
N GLY A 126 0.74 -9.85 -5.04
CA GLY A 126 0.43 -10.52 -3.79
C GLY A 126 1.19 -11.83 -3.64
N LYS A 127 1.98 -11.96 -2.60
CA LYS A 127 2.68 -13.20 -2.25
C LYS A 127 1.71 -14.34 -1.99
N LYS A 128 0.61 -14.04 -1.31
CA LYS A 128 -0.40 -15.04 -0.98
C LYS A 128 -1.07 -15.65 -2.20
N LEU A 129 -1.32 -14.86 -3.25
CA LEU A 129 -1.85 -15.37 -4.50
C LEU A 129 -0.85 -16.26 -5.22
N TYR A 130 0.41 -15.83 -5.24
CA TYR A 130 1.51 -16.57 -5.85
C TYR A 130 1.84 -17.81 -5.03
N ASP A 131 2.03 -17.65 -3.71
CA ASP A 131 2.34 -18.75 -2.80
C ASP A 131 1.17 -19.71 -2.63
N LYS A 132 -0.08 -19.23 -2.70
CA LYS A 132 -1.28 -20.07 -2.67
C LYS A 132 -1.32 -21.04 -3.83
N ARG A 133 -0.90 -20.63 -5.03
CA ARG A 133 -0.82 -21.52 -6.18
C ARG A 133 0.23 -22.60 -5.98
N GLN A 134 1.40 -22.20 -5.47
CA GLN A 134 2.47 -23.15 -5.15
C GLN A 134 2.09 -24.04 -3.98
N ASP A 135 1.48 -23.49 -2.94
CA ASP A 135 1.02 -24.24 -1.77
C ASP A 135 -0.09 -25.23 -2.11
N ILE A 136 -1.03 -24.85 -2.97
CA ILE A 136 -2.08 -25.73 -3.45
C ILE A 136 -1.46 -26.89 -4.25
N ALA A 137 -0.54 -26.58 -5.15
CA ALA A 137 0.17 -27.59 -5.92
C ALA A 137 0.98 -28.53 -5.03
N LYS A 138 1.70 -27.99 -4.05
CA LYS A 138 2.46 -28.78 -3.07
C LYS A 138 1.54 -29.63 -2.19
N LYS A 139 0.43 -29.07 -1.74
CA LYS A 139 -0.56 -29.81 -0.93
C LYS A 139 -1.20 -30.94 -1.73
N ASP A 140 -1.52 -30.70 -2.99
CA ASP A 140 -2.08 -31.71 -3.86
C ASP A 140 -1.08 -32.83 -4.11
N GLN A 141 0.18 -32.51 -4.37
CA GLN A 141 1.25 -33.50 -4.49
C GLN A 141 1.44 -34.32 -3.21
N ARG A 142 1.41 -33.65 -2.05
CA ARG A 142 1.47 -34.33 -0.75
C ARG A 142 0.29 -35.28 -0.53
N ARG A 143 -0.91 -34.81 -0.84
CA ARG A 143 -2.12 -35.62 -0.71
C ARG A 143 -2.07 -36.87 -1.60
N GLU A 144 -1.61 -36.73 -2.83
CA GLU A 144 -1.41 -37.84 -3.74
C GLU A 144 -0.35 -38.81 -3.21
N ALA A 145 0.78 -38.30 -2.76
CA ALA A 145 1.84 -39.10 -2.18
C ALA A 145 1.36 -39.86 -0.92
N GLU A 146 0.61 -39.17 -0.05
CA GLU A 146 0.03 -39.77 1.16
C GLU A 146 -1.01 -40.83 0.82
N ARG A 147 -1.83 -40.62 -0.19
CA ARG A 147 -2.80 -41.62 -0.67
C ARG A 147 -2.09 -42.84 -1.20
N ASP A 148 -1.11 -42.68 -2.04
CA ASP A 148 -0.32 -43.75 -2.62
C ASP A 148 0.39 -44.55 -1.52
N PHE A 149 0.96 -43.86 -0.53
CA PHE A 149 1.60 -44.47 0.62
C PHE A 149 0.62 -45.28 1.45
N LYS A 150 -0.57 -44.75 1.74
CA LYS A 150 -1.62 -45.45 2.48
C LYS A 150 -2.13 -46.67 1.73
N ILE A 151 -2.32 -46.55 0.44
CA ILE A 151 -2.76 -47.65 -0.42
C ILE A 151 -1.72 -48.78 -0.42
N ARG A 152 -0.44 -48.44 -0.53
CA ARG A 152 0.67 -49.39 -0.48
C ARG A 152 0.78 -50.11 0.87
N ASN A 153 0.50 -49.40 1.98
CA ASN A 153 0.59 -49.97 3.32
C ASN A 153 -0.67 -50.72 3.73
N LEU A 154 -1.80 -50.52 3.06
CA LEU A 154 -3.05 -51.26 3.31
C LEU A 154 -3.17 -52.54 2.48
N GLY A 155 -2.34 -52.65 1.47
CA GLY A 155 -2.20 -53.85 0.68
C GLY A 155 -1.11 -54.77 1.23
#